data_282066550be955401dd6f95d9f880394
#
_entry.id   282066550be955401dd6f95d9f880394
#
_cell.length_a   1.000
_cell.length_b   1.000
_cell.length_c   1.000
_cell.angle_alpha   90.00
_cell.angle_beta   90.00
_cell.angle_gamma   90.00
#
_symmetry.space_group_name_H-M   'P 1'
#
loop_
_entity.id
_entity.type
_entity.pdbx_description
1 polymer ?
#
loop_
_entity_poly.entity_id
_entity_poly.type
_entity_poly.pdbx_seq_one_letter_code
_entity_poly.pdbx_strand_id
1 'polypeptide(L)'
;TKNHFKFFFLMKDYTSDKNFTSKDFVENPLQKGEYENCTFNQCDFSGQDFSEIKFADCEFVECNLSLIKVVKTAFREVNFKDCKMFGIQFNDCNEFGLNFNFNGCLLNNSSFYKTAIKKTLFKNSKLIEVDFEECDLSNSSFSNCDLSGSIFLQTNLEKVDFRTSFNYSINPENNRLKKAKFSLSEVFGLLDRYDIEIEK
;
A
#
# COMPACT_ATOMS: atom_id res chain seq x y z
N THR A 1 -1.77 51.93 20.57
CA THR A 1 -1.43 51.05 19.46
C THR A 1 -1.46 49.60 19.94
N LYS A 2 -2.62 48.93 19.77
CA LYS A 2 -2.78 47.51 20.09
C LYS A 2 -2.48 46.71 18.81
N ASN A 3 -1.33 46.05 18.77
CA ASN A 3 -1.01 45.06 17.76
C ASN A 3 -1.93 43.84 17.93
N HIS A 4 -2.89 43.69 17.04
CA HIS A 4 -3.64 42.47 16.89
C HIS A 4 -2.80 41.52 16.02
N PHE A 5 -2.04 40.63 16.67
CA PHE A 5 -1.51 39.41 15.99
C PHE A 5 -2.74 38.54 15.68
N LYS A 6 -3.23 38.60 14.45
CA LYS A 6 -4.12 37.58 13.89
C LYS A 6 -3.31 36.30 13.72
N PHE A 7 -3.45 35.37 14.65
CA PHE A 7 -3.12 33.98 14.41
C PHE A 7 -4.06 33.48 13.29
N PHE A 8 -3.57 33.53 12.07
CA PHE A 8 -4.16 32.73 11.01
C PHE A 8 -3.80 31.27 11.31
N PHE A 9 -4.65 30.56 12.04
CA PHE A 9 -4.76 29.13 11.91
C PHE A 9 -5.13 28.89 10.44
N LEU A 10 -4.18 28.42 9.63
CA LEU A 10 -4.48 27.83 8.34
C LEU A 10 -5.41 26.64 8.65
N MET A 11 -6.71 26.85 8.51
CA MET A 11 -7.66 25.74 8.45
C MET A 11 -7.23 24.92 7.26
N LYS A 12 -6.68 23.71 7.49
CA LYS A 12 -6.48 22.74 6.41
C LYS A 12 -7.84 22.55 5.76
N ASP A 13 -7.88 22.62 4.43
CA ASP A 13 -9.11 22.38 3.70
C ASP A 13 -9.62 20.98 4.06
N TYR A 14 -10.86 20.91 4.51
CA TYR A 14 -11.54 19.67 4.86
C TYR A 14 -12.65 19.39 3.84
N THR A 15 -12.63 18.19 3.29
CA THR A 15 -13.59 17.75 2.29
C THR A 15 -14.16 16.40 2.71
N SER A 16 -15.48 16.30 2.81
CA SER A 16 -16.15 15.04 3.14
C SER A 16 -17.25 14.67 2.17
N ASP A 17 -17.54 13.35 2.09
CA ASP A 17 -18.69 12.79 1.39
C ASP A 17 -18.75 13.20 -0.10
N LYS A 18 -17.60 13.27 -0.77
CA LYS A 18 -17.50 13.68 -2.17
C LYS A 18 -17.13 12.52 -3.08
N ASN A 19 -17.70 12.55 -4.29
CA ASN A 19 -17.31 11.69 -5.40
C ASN A 19 -16.58 12.52 -6.44
N PHE A 20 -15.34 12.15 -6.73
CA PHE A 20 -14.50 12.78 -7.73
C PHE A 20 -14.36 11.86 -8.95
N THR A 21 -14.25 12.44 -10.13
CA THR A 21 -14.02 11.74 -11.39
C THR A 21 -12.79 12.30 -12.09
N SER A 22 -12.31 11.64 -13.14
CA SER A 22 -11.15 12.09 -13.91
C SER A 22 -11.23 13.56 -14.38
N LYS A 23 -12.42 14.10 -14.52
CA LYS A 23 -12.64 15.51 -14.93
C LYS A 23 -12.28 16.51 -13.84
N ASP A 24 -12.32 16.09 -12.58
CA ASP A 24 -12.08 16.97 -11.43
C ASP A 24 -10.60 17.34 -11.29
N PHE A 25 -9.68 16.59 -11.95
CA PHE A 25 -8.23 16.73 -11.75
C PHE A 25 -7.44 17.01 -13.03
N VAL A 26 -8.07 17.14 -14.20
CA VAL A 26 -7.38 17.39 -15.47
C VAL A 26 -6.65 18.74 -15.44
N GLU A 27 -7.26 19.77 -14.85
CA GLU A 27 -6.70 21.12 -14.81
C GLU A 27 -6.36 21.58 -13.39
N ASN A 28 -6.91 20.94 -12.37
CA ASN A 28 -6.76 21.34 -10.97
C ASN A 28 -6.24 20.17 -10.13
N PRO A 29 -4.95 20.09 -9.83
CA PRO A 29 -4.39 19.06 -8.96
C PRO A 29 -5.09 18.99 -7.61
N LEU A 30 -5.11 17.81 -6.99
CA LEU A 30 -5.70 17.60 -5.68
C LEU A 30 -5.07 18.55 -4.66
N GLN A 31 -5.91 19.33 -3.99
CA GLN A 31 -5.45 20.31 -3.00
C GLN A 31 -4.99 19.64 -1.72
N LYS A 32 -4.02 20.23 -1.03
CA LYS A 32 -3.58 19.76 0.28
C LYS A 32 -4.68 19.98 1.31
N GLY A 33 -5.05 18.92 2.03
CA GLY A 33 -6.14 18.97 3.00
C GLY A 33 -6.43 17.62 3.61
N GLU A 34 -7.61 17.52 4.18
CA GLU A 34 -8.16 16.29 4.76
C GLU A 34 -9.39 15.88 3.96
N TYR A 35 -9.38 14.63 3.48
CA TYR A 35 -10.46 14.01 2.73
C TYR A 35 -11.04 12.87 3.56
N GLU A 36 -12.33 12.94 3.86
CA GLU A 36 -13.03 11.92 4.65
C GLU A 36 -14.24 11.39 3.89
N ASN A 37 -14.42 10.06 3.88
CA ASN A 37 -15.53 9.38 3.20
C ASN A 37 -15.68 9.81 1.73
N CYS A 38 -14.53 9.97 1.04
CA CYS A 38 -14.50 10.40 -0.36
C CYS A 38 -14.19 9.23 -1.29
N THR A 39 -14.80 9.24 -2.47
CA THR A 39 -14.51 8.30 -3.55
C THR A 39 -13.84 9.01 -4.71
N PHE A 40 -12.72 8.48 -5.17
CA PHE A 40 -12.00 8.91 -6.36
C PHE A 40 -12.15 7.82 -7.41
N ASN A 41 -12.82 8.13 -8.52
CA ASN A 41 -13.15 7.15 -9.55
C ASN A 41 -12.53 7.56 -10.90
N GLN A 42 -11.74 6.66 -11.50
CA GLN A 42 -11.10 6.84 -12.80
C GLN A 42 -10.25 8.13 -12.88
N CYS A 43 -9.63 8.52 -11.76
CA CYS A 43 -8.79 9.71 -11.70
C CYS A 43 -7.35 9.39 -12.07
N ASP A 44 -6.70 10.30 -12.80
CA ASP A 44 -5.25 10.22 -13.06
C ASP A 44 -4.50 11.16 -12.11
N PHE A 45 -3.77 10.57 -11.17
CA PHE A 45 -2.91 11.26 -10.21
C PHE A 45 -1.42 10.98 -10.48
N SER A 46 -1.08 10.37 -11.62
CA SER A 46 0.30 9.94 -11.88
C SER A 46 1.31 11.07 -11.67
N GLY A 47 2.35 10.78 -10.86
CA GLY A 47 3.40 11.73 -10.53
C GLY A 47 2.99 12.90 -9.62
N GLN A 48 1.75 12.97 -9.16
CA GLN A 48 1.30 14.06 -8.29
C GLN A 48 1.90 14.00 -6.88
N ASP A 49 1.89 15.14 -6.21
CA ASP A 49 2.39 15.29 -4.84
C ASP A 49 1.25 15.26 -3.83
N PHE A 50 1.06 14.11 -3.18
CA PHE A 50 0.10 13.89 -2.09
C PHE A 50 0.70 14.19 -0.71
N SER A 51 1.92 14.72 -0.64
CA SER A 51 2.59 14.97 0.64
C SER A 51 1.72 15.79 1.59
N GLU A 52 1.63 15.29 2.84
CA GLU A 52 0.86 15.89 3.93
C GLU A 52 -0.67 15.89 3.76
N ILE A 53 -1.22 15.29 2.68
CA ILE A 53 -2.66 15.06 2.54
C ILE A 53 -3.08 13.95 3.49
N LYS A 54 -4.29 14.06 4.03
CA LYS A 54 -4.88 13.01 4.86
C LYS A 54 -6.11 12.45 4.15
N PHE A 55 -6.14 11.13 4.05
CA PHE A 55 -7.29 10.37 3.57
C PHE A 55 -7.80 9.49 4.72
N ALA A 56 -9.08 9.62 5.05
CA ALA A 56 -9.76 8.79 6.04
C ALA A 56 -11.03 8.20 5.40
N ASP A 57 -11.24 6.88 5.55
CA ASP A 57 -12.41 6.17 5.01
C ASP A 57 -12.65 6.44 3.51
N CYS A 58 -11.56 6.61 2.74
CA CYS A 58 -11.61 6.93 1.33
C CYS A 58 -11.44 5.70 0.44
N GLU A 59 -12.01 5.78 -0.77
CA GLU A 59 -11.87 4.75 -1.79
C GLU A 59 -11.30 5.33 -3.08
N PHE A 60 -10.30 4.64 -3.66
CA PHE A 60 -9.78 4.92 -5.00
C PHE A 60 -10.14 3.75 -5.90
N VAL A 61 -10.87 4.02 -6.97
CA VAL A 61 -11.37 3.01 -7.92
C VAL A 61 -10.86 3.32 -9.32
N GLU A 62 -10.22 2.34 -9.97
CA GLU A 62 -9.70 2.46 -11.34
C GLU A 62 -8.78 3.69 -11.55
N CYS A 63 -8.11 4.15 -10.49
CA CYS A 63 -7.23 5.31 -10.54
C CYS A 63 -5.81 4.95 -10.98
N ASN A 64 -5.13 5.92 -11.60
CA ASN A 64 -3.69 5.88 -11.81
C ASN A 64 -2.99 6.72 -10.74
N LEU A 65 -2.33 6.04 -9.80
CA LEU A 65 -1.58 6.63 -8.69
C LEU A 65 -0.06 6.37 -8.84
N SER A 66 0.39 5.98 -10.04
CA SER A 66 1.80 5.64 -10.26
C SER A 66 2.71 6.82 -9.97
N LEU A 67 3.82 6.56 -9.26
CA LEU A 67 4.87 7.53 -8.94
C LEU A 67 4.40 8.75 -8.13
N ILE A 68 3.25 8.68 -7.45
CA ILE A 68 2.85 9.76 -6.53
C ILE A 68 3.86 9.90 -5.38
N LYS A 69 4.06 11.14 -4.93
CA LYS A 69 4.83 11.41 -3.71
C LYS A 69 3.89 11.36 -2.51
N VAL A 70 4.28 10.60 -1.48
CA VAL A 70 3.43 10.35 -0.30
C VAL A 70 4.10 10.77 1.02
N VAL A 71 5.00 11.74 0.99
CA VAL A 71 5.75 12.18 2.17
C VAL A 71 4.78 12.69 3.25
N LYS A 72 4.74 11.99 4.39
CA LYS A 72 3.80 12.27 5.50
C LYS A 72 2.32 12.22 5.12
N THR A 73 1.96 11.61 3.99
CA THR A 73 0.57 11.34 3.64
C THR A 73 -0.03 10.36 4.64
N ALA A 74 -1.21 10.65 5.16
CA ALA A 74 -1.91 9.73 6.04
C ALA A 74 -2.98 8.96 5.25
N PHE A 75 -2.89 7.63 5.27
CA PHE A 75 -3.94 6.74 4.76
C PHE A 75 -4.55 5.99 5.95
N ARG A 76 -5.82 6.23 6.24
CA ARG A 76 -6.56 5.61 7.34
C ARG A 76 -7.82 4.97 6.80
N GLU A 77 -7.94 3.66 6.92
CA GLU A 77 -9.05 2.85 6.38
C GLU A 77 -9.31 3.15 4.89
N VAL A 78 -8.22 3.23 4.08
CA VAL A 78 -8.31 3.54 2.65
C VAL A 78 -8.34 2.27 1.83
N ASN A 79 -9.24 2.20 0.85
CA ASN A 79 -9.35 1.08 -0.05
C ASN A 79 -8.93 1.47 -1.48
N PHE A 80 -8.04 0.67 -2.06
CA PHE A 80 -7.63 0.80 -3.46
C PHE A 80 -8.19 -0.36 -4.27
N LYS A 81 -8.95 -0.06 -5.31
CA LYS A 81 -9.58 -1.05 -6.17
C LYS A 81 -9.22 -0.80 -7.63
N ASP A 82 -8.69 -1.82 -8.28
CA ASP A 82 -8.33 -1.82 -9.69
C ASP A 82 -7.40 -0.64 -10.10
N CYS A 83 -6.52 -0.22 -9.18
CA CYS A 83 -5.64 0.93 -9.35
C CYS A 83 -4.27 0.55 -9.90
N LYS A 84 -3.66 1.49 -10.67
CA LYS A 84 -2.24 1.46 -11.04
C LYS A 84 -1.45 2.24 -10.00
N MET A 85 -0.45 1.60 -9.37
CA MET A 85 0.26 2.14 -8.21
C MET A 85 1.76 1.81 -8.29
N PHE A 86 2.36 1.99 -9.47
CA PHE A 86 3.77 1.67 -9.68
C PHE A 86 4.70 2.59 -8.90
N GLY A 87 5.72 2.04 -8.26
CA GLY A 87 6.86 2.79 -7.71
C GLY A 87 6.55 3.71 -6.53
N ILE A 88 5.45 3.48 -5.79
CA ILE A 88 5.09 4.30 -4.62
C ILE A 88 5.96 3.91 -3.42
N GLN A 89 6.50 4.93 -2.73
CA GLN A 89 7.30 4.76 -1.51
C GLN A 89 6.40 4.90 -0.28
N PHE A 90 5.67 3.83 0.10
CA PHE A 90 4.77 3.86 1.27
C PHE A 90 5.51 4.04 2.60
N ASN A 91 6.80 3.76 2.64
CA ASN A 91 7.67 4.06 3.77
C ASN A 91 7.78 5.55 4.10
N ASP A 92 7.46 6.44 3.15
CA ASP A 92 7.45 7.89 3.37
C ASP A 92 6.13 8.39 3.98
N CYS A 93 5.11 7.52 4.08
CA CYS A 93 3.81 7.87 4.65
C CYS A 93 3.89 8.18 6.15
N ASN A 94 2.85 8.85 6.64
CA ASN A 94 2.65 8.99 8.08
C ASN A 94 2.31 7.64 8.70
N GLU A 95 3.18 7.13 9.56
CA GLU A 95 3.04 5.82 10.21
C GLU A 95 1.82 5.73 11.14
N PHE A 96 1.38 6.86 11.69
CA PHE A 96 0.30 6.87 12.66
C PHE A 96 -1.05 6.53 12.02
N GLY A 97 -1.57 5.35 12.37
CA GLY A 97 -2.86 4.86 11.86
C GLY A 97 -2.83 4.46 10.39
N LEU A 98 -1.64 4.15 9.83
CA LEU A 98 -1.50 3.69 8.45
C LEU A 98 -2.30 2.40 8.26
N ASN A 99 -3.36 2.47 7.45
CA ASN A 99 -4.25 1.35 7.17
C ASN A 99 -4.86 1.48 5.79
N PHE A 100 -4.68 0.45 4.97
CA PHE A 100 -5.22 0.39 3.62
C PHE A 100 -5.37 -1.05 3.14
N ASN A 101 -6.19 -1.26 2.12
CA ASN A 101 -6.36 -2.54 1.45
C ASN A 101 -6.26 -2.38 -0.07
N PHE A 102 -5.87 -3.45 -0.75
CA PHE A 102 -5.66 -3.46 -2.19
C PHE A 102 -6.44 -4.62 -2.84
N ASN A 103 -7.24 -4.31 -3.84
CA ASN A 103 -7.94 -5.31 -4.63
C ASN A 103 -7.79 -5.00 -6.13
N GLY A 104 -7.23 -5.93 -6.91
CA GLY A 104 -7.00 -5.75 -8.34
C GLY A 104 -5.90 -4.74 -8.69
N CYS A 105 -5.02 -4.39 -7.74
CA CYS A 105 -4.05 -3.32 -7.91
C CYS A 105 -2.72 -3.80 -8.53
N LEU A 106 -2.05 -2.89 -9.23
CA LEU A 106 -0.70 -3.06 -9.76
C LEU A 106 0.28 -2.24 -8.92
N LEU A 107 1.00 -2.91 -8.02
CA LEU A 107 1.89 -2.29 -7.02
C LEU A 107 3.39 -2.46 -7.35
N ASN A 108 3.72 -2.86 -8.57
CA ASN A 108 5.07 -3.22 -8.94
C ASN A 108 6.09 -2.12 -8.60
N ASN A 109 7.28 -2.51 -8.13
CA ASN A 109 8.38 -1.63 -7.76
C ASN A 109 8.05 -0.62 -6.62
N SER A 110 6.98 -0.85 -5.87
CA SER A 110 6.66 -0.04 -4.68
C SER A 110 7.43 -0.54 -3.46
N SER A 111 7.59 0.33 -2.45
CA SER A 111 8.28 -0.02 -1.21
C SER A 111 7.39 0.18 0.01
N PHE A 112 7.40 -0.84 0.88
CA PHE A 112 6.86 -0.83 2.23
C PHE A 112 7.98 -1.03 3.27
N TYR A 113 9.21 -0.65 2.91
CA TYR A 113 10.38 -0.80 3.76
C TYR A 113 10.14 -0.24 5.16
N LYS A 114 10.39 -1.05 6.19
CA LYS A 114 10.22 -0.66 7.62
C LYS A 114 8.83 -0.19 8.04
N THR A 115 7.78 -0.44 7.24
CA THR A 115 6.41 -0.04 7.61
C THR A 115 5.73 -1.09 8.49
N ALA A 116 4.73 -0.64 9.27
CA ALA A 116 3.85 -1.53 10.02
C ALA A 116 2.44 -1.50 9.40
N ILE A 117 2.16 -2.46 8.52
CA ILE A 117 0.89 -2.59 7.79
C ILE A 117 0.21 -3.92 8.11
N LYS A 118 -0.03 -4.12 9.39
CA LYS A 118 -0.68 -5.33 9.92
C LYS A 118 -2.10 -5.46 9.42
N LYS A 119 -2.54 -6.71 9.19
CA LYS A 119 -3.90 -7.04 8.77
C LYS A 119 -4.31 -6.48 7.40
N THR A 120 -3.36 -5.99 6.60
CA THR A 120 -3.61 -5.52 5.25
C THR A 120 -4.07 -6.67 4.35
N LEU A 121 -5.09 -6.40 3.54
CA LEU A 121 -5.61 -7.33 2.56
C LEU A 121 -5.09 -6.97 1.17
N PHE A 122 -4.26 -7.86 0.61
CA PHE A 122 -3.88 -7.82 -0.80
C PHE A 122 -4.68 -8.90 -1.53
N LYS A 123 -5.47 -8.52 -2.51
CA LYS A 123 -6.31 -9.44 -3.26
C LYS A 123 -6.18 -9.19 -4.75
N ASN A 124 -6.07 -10.27 -5.55
CA ASN A 124 -6.03 -10.20 -7.01
C ASN A 124 -5.03 -9.18 -7.57
N SER A 125 -3.91 -8.95 -6.87
CA SER A 125 -2.99 -7.85 -7.13
C SER A 125 -1.65 -8.35 -7.61
N LYS A 126 -0.95 -7.50 -8.39
CA LYS A 126 0.44 -7.75 -8.79
C LYS A 126 1.37 -6.92 -7.90
N LEU A 127 2.25 -7.65 -7.21
CA LEU A 127 3.25 -7.06 -6.31
C LEU A 127 4.65 -7.48 -6.80
N ILE A 128 4.92 -7.24 -8.08
CA ILE A 128 6.18 -7.64 -8.70
C ILE A 128 7.29 -6.67 -8.26
N GLU A 129 8.40 -7.23 -7.75
CA GLU A 129 9.55 -6.44 -7.27
C GLU A 129 9.18 -5.41 -6.18
N VAL A 130 8.23 -5.77 -5.30
CA VAL A 130 7.86 -4.94 -4.15
C VAL A 130 8.82 -5.20 -2.98
N ASP A 131 9.25 -4.13 -2.34
CA ASP A 131 10.12 -4.20 -1.17
C ASP A 131 9.31 -4.22 0.13
N PHE A 132 9.38 -5.36 0.85
CA PHE A 132 8.80 -5.57 2.18
C PHE A 132 9.88 -5.77 3.27
N GLU A 133 11.13 -5.39 3.00
CA GLU A 133 12.20 -5.56 3.97
C GLU A 133 11.88 -4.83 5.29
N GLU A 134 12.10 -5.51 6.43
CA GLU A 134 11.81 -5.05 7.79
C GLU A 134 10.34 -4.64 8.03
N CYS A 135 9.41 -5.00 7.15
CA CYS A 135 7.99 -4.67 7.26
C CYS A 135 7.27 -5.57 8.29
N ASP A 136 6.29 -5.03 9.02
CA ASP A 136 5.39 -5.84 9.84
C ASP A 136 4.06 -6.08 9.11
N LEU A 137 3.94 -7.25 8.51
CA LEU A 137 2.77 -7.74 7.77
C LEU A 137 1.91 -8.70 8.60
N SER A 138 2.12 -8.77 9.91
CA SER A 138 1.44 -9.77 10.72
C SER A 138 -0.08 -9.76 10.56
N ASN A 139 -0.67 -10.95 10.41
CA ASN A 139 -2.10 -11.20 10.16
C ASN A 139 -2.63 -10.67 8.80
N SER A 140 -1.78 -10.29 7.87
CA SER A 140 -2.18 -9.88 6.51
C SER A 140 -2.50 -11.08 5.63
N SER A 141 -3.06 -10.84 4.45
CA SER A 141 -3.30 -11.88 3.45
C SER A 141 -2.93 -11.44 2.04
N PHE A 142 -2.41 -12.38 1.26
CA PHE A 142 -2.08 -12.21 -0.15
C PHE A 142 -2.92 -13.19 -0.98
N SER A 143 -4.18 -12.83 -1.25
CA SER A 143 -5.11 -13.70 -1.96
C SER A 143 -5.01 -13.52 -3.47
N ASN A 144 -4.63 -14.56 -4.21
CA ASN A 144 -4.43 -14.52 -5.66
C ASN A 144 -3.46 -13.40 -6.09
N CYS A 145 -2.34 -13.25 -5.37
CA CYS A 145 -1.34 -12.24 -5.65
C CYS A 145 -0.10 -12.84 -6.31
N ASP A 146 0.44 -12.10 -7.30
CA ASP A 146 1.74 -12.39 -7.89
C ASP A 146 2.82 -11.63 -7.10
N LEU A 147 3.75 -12.37 -6.51
CA LEU A 147 4.82 -11.85 -5.66
C LEU A 147 6.22 -12.01 -6.31
N SER A 148 6.26 -12.12 -7.65
CA SER A 148 7.51 -12.30 -8.40
C SER A 148 8.54 -11.23 -8.02
N GLY A 149 9.72 -11.65 -7.58
CA GLY A 149 10.84 -10.77 -7.24
C GLY A 149 10.61 -9.88 -6.01
N SER A 150 9.49 -10.04 -5.27
CA SER A 150 9.26 -9.29 -4.03
C SER A 150 10.24 -9.69 -2.94
N ILE A 151 10.74 -8.70 -2.21
CA ILE A 151 11.77 -8.86 -1.18
C ILE A 151 11.11 -9.01 0.20
N PHE A 152 11.40 -10.14 0.86
CA PHE A 152 11.03 -10.40 2.25
C PHE A 152 12.31 -10.68 3.03
N LEU A 153 12.85 -9.67 3.69
CA LEU A 153 14.04 -9.78 4.53
C LEU A 153 13.76 -9.14 5.89
N GLN A 154 14.02 -9.88 6.97
CA GLN A 154 13.72 -9.46 8.35
C GLN A 154 12.24 -9.03 8.54
N THR A 155 11.37 -9.55 7.71
CA THR A 155 9.93 -9.20 7.67
C THR A 155 9.16 -10.01 8.71
N ASN A 156 8.21 -9.36 9.39
CA ASN A 156 7.28 -10.06 10.27
C ASN A 156 6.08 -10.58 9.48
N LEU A 157 6.10 -11.88 9.18
CA LEU A 157 5.06 -12.61 8.46
C LEU A 157 4.22 -13.52 9.37
N GLU A 158 4.16 -13.24 10.68
CA GLU A 158 3.39 -14.09 11.60
C GLU A 158 1.91 -14.09 11.22
N LYS A 159 1.34 -15.29 11.05
CA LYS A 159 -0.06 -15.54 10.68
C LYS A 159 -0.48 -14.96 9.32
N VAL A 160 0.44 -14.59 8.46
CA VAL A 160 0.12 -14.18 7.09
C VAL A 160 -0.44 -15.36 6.30
N ASP A 161 -1.40 -15.10 5.43
CA ASP A 161 -2.00 -16.11 4.56
C ASP A 161 -1.50 -15.96 3.11
N PHE A 162 -0.65 -16.91 2.67
CA PHE A 162 -0.10 -16.99 1.32
C PHE A 162 -0.71 -18.13 0.51
N ARG A 163 -1.75 -18.81 0.97
CA ARG A 163 -2.23 -20.07 0.37
C ARG A 163 -2.62 -19.99 -1.10
N THR A 164 -2.99 -18.81 -1.57
CA THR A 164 -3.41 -18.59 -2.96
C THR A 164 -2.51 -17.61 -3.72
N SER A 165 -1.44 -17.13 -3.08
CA SER A 165 -0.39 -16.34 -3.74
C SER A 165 0.64 -17.24 -4.39
N PHE A 166 1.38 -16.70 -5.35
CA PHE A 166 2.33 -17.46 -6.15
C PHE A 166 3.59 -16.62 -6.48
N ASN A 167 4.63 -17.32 -6.96
CA ASN A 167 5.92 -16.74 -7.35
C ASN A 167 6.65 -16.00 -6.21
N TYR A 168 6.38 -16.31 -4.95
CA TYR A 168 7.17 -15.75 -3.85
C TYR A 168 8.45 -16.54 -3.63
N SER A 169 9.49 -15.85 -3.19
CA SER A 169 10.72 -16.43 -2.64
C SER A 169 10.94 -15.87 -1.24
N ILE A 170 10.74 -16.68 -0.21
CA ILE A 170 10.79 -16.27 1.19
C ILE A 170 11.77 -17.17 1.95
N ASN A 171 12.85 -16.59 2.45
CA ASN A 171 13.79 -17.32 3.28
C ASN A 171 13.26 -17.48 4.71
N PRO A 172 12.94 -18.71 5.19
CA PRO A 172 12.41 -18.93 6.52
C PRO A 172 13.35 -18.52 7.67
N GLU A 173 14.66 -18.52 7.43
CA GLU A 173 15.65 -18.21 8.47
C GLU A 173 15.78 -16.72 8.76
N ASN A 174 15.43 -15.90 7.76
CA ASN A 174 15.55 -14.44 7.84
C ASN A 174 14.22 -13.74 8.11
N ASN A 175 13.12 -14.49 8.30
CA ASN A 175 11.78 -13.95 8.46
C ASN A 175 11.04 -14.58 9.63
N ARG A 176 10.06 -13.89 10.18
CA ARG A 176 9.22 -14.43 11.27
C ARG A 176 7.96 -15.04 10.67
N LEU A 177 7.91 -16.38 10.58
CA LEU A 177 6.84 -17.15 9.90
C LEU A 177 5.88 -17.86 10.83
N LYS A 178 5.87 -17.57 12.13
CA LYS A 178 5.03 -18.30 13.09
C LYS A 178 3.55 -18.29 12.68
N LYS A 179 3.00 -19.49 12.40
CA LYS A 179 1.62 -19.69 11.95
C LYS A 179 1.28 -19.04 10.59
N ALA A 180 2.26 -18.65 9.77
CA ALA A 180 2.02 -18.32 8.38
C ALA A 180 1.47 -19.54 7.62
N LYS A 181 0.62 -19.29 6.61
CA LYS A 181 -0.07 -20.34 5.86
C LYS A 181 0.40 -20.31 4.41
N PHE A 182 0.78 -21.48 3.90
CA PHE A 182 1.23 -21.70 2.53
C PHE A 182 0.42 -22.82 1.89
N SER A 183 0.30 -22.85 0.57
CA SER A 183 -0.19 -24.02 -0.17
C SER A 183 0.94 -25.00 -0.42
N LEU A 184 0.59 -26.27 -0.61
CA LEU A 184 1.57 -27.29 -0.97
C LEU A 184 2.15 -27.03 -2.37
N SER A 185 1.36 -26.48 -3.29
CA SER A 185 1.82 -26.20 -4.67
C SER A 185 2.91 -25.11 -4.75
N GLU A 186 2.90 -24.16 -3.84
CA GLU A 186 3.79 -22.99 -3.85
C GLU A 186 4.87 -23.03 -2.76
N VAL A 187 4.91 -24.09 -1.94
CA VAL A 187 5.86 -24.20 -0.82
C VAL A 187 7.32 -24.16 -1.24
N PHE A 188 7.60 -24.43 -2.50
CA PHE A 188 8.96 -24.36 -3.10
C PHE A 188 9.59 -22.99 -2.92
N GLY A 189 8.82 -21.91 -2.96
CA GLY A 189 9.31 -20.55 -2.69
C GLY A 189 9.89 -20.35 -1.28
N LEU A 190 9.76 -21.30 -0.37
CA LEU A 190 10.46 -21.32 0.93
C LEU A 190 11.82 -22.04 0.85
N LEU A 191 12.09 -22.74 -0.24
CA LEU A 191 13.24 -23.61 -0.41
C LEU A 191 14.23 -23.12 -1.47
N ASP A 192 13.90 -22.08 -2.22
CA ASP A 192 14.68 -21.55 -3.35
C ASP A 192 16.16 -21.31 -3.01
N ARG A 193 16.44 -20.92 -1.78
CA ARG A 193 17.82 -20.64 -1.34
C ARG A 193 18.72 -21.87 -1.22
N TYR A 194 18.13 -23.07 -1.20
CA TYR A 194 18.91 -24.30 -0.92
C TYR A 194 19.48 -24.97 -2.16
N ASP A 195 19.15 -24.44 -3.36
CA ASP A 195 19.62 -25.00 -4.65
C ASP A 195 19.43 -26.52 -4.74
N ILE A 196 18.24 -26.99 -4.40
CA ILE A 196 17.85 -28.40 -4.37
C ILE A 196 16.89 -28.73 -5.50
N GLU A 197 16.99 -29.93 -6.02
CA GLU A 197 16.03 -30.47 -6.99
C GLU A 197 14.86 -31.14 -6.24
N ILE A 198 13.64 -30.81 -6.64
CA ILE A 198 12.42 -31.39 -6.07
C ILE A 198 11.63 -32.03 -7.21
N GLU A 199 11.53 -33.35 -7.18
CA GLU A 199 10.73 -34.12 -8.13
C GLU A 199 9.27 -34.25 -7.66
N LYS A 200 8.33 -34.35 -8.62
CA LYS A 200 6.90 -34.52 -8.34
C LYS A 200 6.54 -35.98 -8.14
#